data_52292202f993aca48a23ea2e4747b481
#
_entry.id   52292202f993aca48a23ea2e4747b481
#
_cell.length_a   1.000
_cell.length_b   1.000
_cell.length_c   1.000
_cell.angle_alpha   90.00
_cell.angle_beta   90.00
_cell.angle_gamma   90.00
#
_symmetry.space_group_name_H-M   'P 1'
#
loop_
_entity.id
_entity.type
_entity.pdbx_description
1 polymer ?
#
loop_
_entity_poly.entity_id
_entity_poly.type
_entity_poly.pdbx_seq_one_letter_code
_entity_poly.pdbx_strand_id
1 'polypeptide(L)'
;MKTYHIASIPGDGIGKEVVPEGEKVLRALAAKNQDIQFEFQHFDWGGDYYRAHGMMMPADGLEPLRKVDAILFGSAGDPNIPDHITLWGLRLKICQGFDQYANVRPTRILPGIQTPLKNCTRDQLDWVIVRENSEGEYAGLGGRAHQGHPIEVASDMSILTRVGVERIQRYAFRLAQSRPRKHLTVIT
;
A
#
# COMPACT_ATOMS: atom_id res chain seq x y z
N MET A 1 -19.52 13.31 18.45
CA MET A 1 -18.39 13.54 17.53
C MET A 1 -17.37 12.42 17.75
N LYS A 2 -17.03 11.68 16.71
CA LYS A 2 -16.04 10.59 16.76
C LYS A 2 -14.70 11.10 16.23
N THR A 3 -13.65 10.98 17.02
CA THR A 3 -12.28 11.32 16.60
C THR A 3 -11.60 10.08 16.06
N TYR A 4 -10.94 10.21 14.89
CA TYR A 4 -10.10 9.19 14.29
C TYR A 4 -8.65 9.65 14.32
N HIS A 5 -7.78 8.81 14.84
CA HIS A 5 -6.33 9.03 14.88
C HIS A 5 -5.71 8.43 13.63
N ILE A 6 -5.02 9.26 12.85
CA ILE A 6 -4.45 8.88 11.56
C ILE A 6 -2.93 9.02 11.61
N ALA A 7 -2.21 7.95 11.36
CA ALA A 7 -0.78 8.02 11.09
C ALA A 7 -0.59 8.56 9.66
N SER A 8 0.11 9.67 9.52
CA SER A 8 0.44 10.29 8.23
C SER A 8 1.90 9.98 7.91
N ILE A 9 2.12 9.20 6.84
CA ILE A 9 3.43 8.76 6.38
C ILE A 9 3.59 9.17 4.91
N PRO A 10 4.14 10.34 4.61
CA PRO A 10 4.36 10.77 3.23
C PRO A 10 5.29 9.83 2.46
N GLY A 11 6.33 9.32 3.12
CA GLY A 11 7.34 8.48 2.48
C GLY A 11 8.19 9.26 1.49
N ASP A 12 8.30 8.77 0.26
CA ASP A 12 9.24 9.27 -0.76
C ASP A 12 8.53 9.99 -1.90
N GLY A 13 9.31 10.75 -2.67
CA GLY A 13 8.91 11.34 -3.95
C GLY A 13 7.56 12.05 -3.90
N ILE A 14 6.65 11.63 -4.79
CA ILE A 14 5.30 12.22 -4.92
C ILE A 14 4.46 12.11 -3.64
N GLY A 15 4.77 11.16 -2.75
CA GLY A 15 4.08 11.03 -1.47
C GLY A 15 4.14 12.29 -0.61
N LYS A 16 5.25 13.03 -0.69
CA LYS A 16 5.44 14.30 0.03
C LYS A 16 4.51 15.41 -0.46
N GLU A 17 4.00 15.29 -1.67
CA GLU A 17 3.04 16.24 -2.26
C GLU A 17 1.59 15.78 -2.04
N VAL A 18 1.29 14.50 -2.30
CA VAL A 18 -0.10 14.02 -2.31
C VAL A 18 -0.67 13.77 -0.92
N VAL A 19 0.16 13.39 0.07
CA VAL A 19 -0.34 13.15 1.44
C VAL A 19 -0.85 14.41 2.10
N PRO A 20 -0.16 15.56 2.05
CA PRO A 20 -0.71 16.83 2.55
C PRO A 20 -2.03 17.23 1.88
N GLU A 21 -2.19 16.97 0.57
CA GLU A 21 -3.47 17.22 -0.11
C GLU A 21 -4.57 16.26 0.37
N GLY A 22 -4.22 14.99 0.63
CA GLY A 22 -5.13 14.03 1.25
C GLY A 22 -5.60 14.49 2.64
N GLU A 23 -4.69 15.01 3.47
CA GLU A 23 -5.06 15.58 4.77
C GLU A 23 -6.00 16.78 4.64
N LYS A 24 -5.77 17.68 3.67
CA LYS A 24 -6.68 18.80 3.40
C LYS A 24 -8.10 18.33 3.08
N VAL A 25 -8.22 17.27 2.26
CA VAL A 25 -9.52 16.68 1.92
C VAL A 25 -10.19 16.11 3.17
N LEU A 26 -9.48 15.39 4.03
CA LEU A 26 -10.01 14.84 5.27
C LEU A 26 -10.44 15.94 6.24
N ARG A 27 -9.64 17.00 6.40
CA ARG A 27 -10.02 18.17 7.21
C ARG A 27 -11.25 18.87 6.67
N ALA A 28 -11.37 19.03 5.36
CA ALA A 28 -12.55 19.61 4.72
C ALA A 28 -13.80 18.73 4.90
N LEU A 29 -13.63 17.42 4.86
CA LEU A 29 -14.71 16.46 5.14
C LEU A 29 -15.19 16.58 6.60
N ALA A 30 -14.27 16.66 7.56
CA ALA A 30 -14.61 16.87 8.98
C ALA A 30 -15.33 18.22 9.21
N ALA A 31 -14.88 19.29 8.54
CA ALA A 31 -15.53 20.59 8.64
C ALA A 31 -16.98 20.59 8.12
N LYS A 32 -17.29 19.75 7.13
CA LYS A 32 -18.66 19.57 6.61
C LYS A 32 -19.50 18.60 7.43
N ASN A 33 -18.87 17.71 8.16
CA ASN A 33 -19.53 16.64 8.89
C ASN A 33 -19.16 16.74 10.37
N GLN A 34 -20.02 17.39 11.15
CA GLN A 34 -19.76 17.70 12.56
C GLN A 34 -19.65 16.48 13.48
N ASP A 35 -19.97 15.28 12.97
CA ASP A 35 -19.93 14.04 13.74
C ASP A 35 -18.55 13.37 13.74
N ILE A 36 -17.61 13.84 12.90
CA ILE A 36 -16.27 13.25 12.75
C ILE A 36 -15.17 14.29 12.89
N GLN A 37 -14.02 13.84 13.42
CA GLN A 37 -12.79 14.61 13.50
C GLN A 37 -11.61 13.71 13.15
N PHE A 38 -10.57 14.27 12.54
CA PHE A 38 -9.31 13.58 12.27
C PHE A 38 -8.16 14.27 13.00
N GLU A 39 -7.38 13.47 13.72
CA GLU A 39 -6.12 13.90 14.34
C GLU A 39 -4.98 13.17 13.63
N PHE A 40 -3.99 13.91 13.15
CA PHE A 40 -2.87 13.38 12.38
C PHE A 40 -1.61 13.32 13.24
N GLN A 41 -1.00 12.14 13.29
CA GLN A 41 0.34 11.93 13.79
C GLN A 41 1.28 11.73 12.60
N HIS A 42 2.26 12.61 12.43
CA HIS A 42 3.18 12.60 11.30
C HIS A 42 4.42 11.76 11.60
N PHE A 43 4.86 11.01 10.58
CA PHE A 43 6.06 10.18 10.63
C PHE A 43 6.90 10.47 9.38
N ASP A 44 8.11 10.96 9.57
CA ASP A 44 9.06 11.30 8.49
C ASP A 44 9.85 10.07 8.02
N TRP A 45 9.18 8.92 7.87
CA TRP A 45 9.77 7.67 7.46
C TRP A 45 9.87 7.59 5.93
N GLY A 46 10.95 7.00 5.45
CA GLY A 46 11.23 6.89 4.03
C GLY A 46 12.72 7.05 3.73
N GLY A 47 13.07 7.42 2.51
CA GLY A 47 14.43 7.56 2.04
C GLY A 47 15.24 8.62 2.78
N ASP A 48 14.63 9.75 3.19
CA ASP A 48 15.32 10.75 4.00
C ASP A 48 15.68 10.20 5.37
N TYR A 49 14.76 9.48 5.99
CA TYR A 49 15.01 8.81 7.25
C TYR A 49 16.11 7.74 7.10
N TYR A 50 16.09 6.99 5.99
CA TYR A 50 17.14 6.02 5.69
C TYR A 50 18.52 6.67 5.57
N ARG A 51 18.64 7.79 4.87
CA ARG A 51 19.91 8.52 4.74
C ARG A 51 20.47 8.99 6.08
N ALA A 52 19.59 9.35 7.00
CA ALA A 52 19.97 9.82 8.33
C ALA A 52 20.28 8.69 9.34
N HIS A 53 19.55 7.55 9.24
CA HIS A 53 19.55 6.53 10.28
C HIS A 53 19.92 5.11 9.80
N GLY A 54 20.12 4.89 8.49
CA GLY A 54 20.41 3.58 7.91
C GLY A 54 19.22 2.61 7.86
N MET A 55 18.00 3.08 8.14
CA MET A 55 16.77 2.30 8.11
C MET A 55 15.60 3.16 7.63
N MET A 56 14.61 2.56 6.95
CA MET A 56 13.46 3.28 6.38
C MET A 56 12.44 3.74 7.42
N MET A 57 12.40 3.09 8.58
CA MET A 57 11.59 3.41 9.76
C MET A 57 12.27 2.80 11.01
N PRO A 58 11.97 3.27 12.23
CA PRO A 58 12.50 2.68 13.46
C PRO A 58 12.18 1.19 13.58
N ALA A 59 13.01 0.47 14.34
CA ALA A 59 12.80 -0.97 14.57
C ALA A 59 11.43 -1.26 15.23
N ASP A 60 11.01 -0.40 16.13
CA ASP A 60 9.73 -0.43 16.86
C ASP A 60 8.61 0.39 16.20
N GLY A 61 8.82 0.84 14.95
CA GLY A 61 7.89 1.72 14.24
C GLY A 61 6.47 1.15 14.06
N LEU A 62 6.26 -0.16 14.20
CA LEU A 62 4.92 -0.73 14.21
C LEU A 62 4.13 -0.40 15.49
N GLU A 63 4.81 -0.17 16.61
CA GLU A 63 4.13 0.05 17.90
C GLU A 63 3.31 1.35 17.95
N PRO A 64 3.80 2.53 17.50
CA PRO A 64 2.95 3.71 17.39
C PRO A 64 1.82 3.53 16.38
N LEU A 65 2.02 2.77 15.29
CA LEU A 65 0.99 2.53 14.28
C LEU A 65 -0.14 1.63 14.78
N ARG A 66 0.09 0.79 15.80
CA ARG A 66 -0.98 0.00 16.44
C ARG A 66 -2.01 0.84 17.20
N LYS A 67 -1.66 2.08 17.53
CA LYS A 67 -2.46 2.98 18.36
C LYS A 67 -3.36 3.91 17.56
N VAL A 68 -3.30 3.85 16.24
CA VAL A 68 -4.10 4.68 15.34
C VAL A 68 -5.19 3.88 14.64
N ASP A 69 -6.24 4.56 14.20
CA ASP A 69 -7.36 3.95 13.49
C ASP A 69 -7.04 3.61 12.04
N ALA A 70 -6.16 4.41 11.40
CA ALA A 70 -5.75 4.20 10.01
C ALA A 70 -4.40 4.84 9.72
N ILE A 71 -3.81 4.42 8.60
CA ILE A 71 -2.55 4.95 8.08
C ILE A 71 -2.83 5.61 6.73
N LEU A 72 -2.54 6.91 6.63
CA LEU A 72 -2.49 7.64 5.37
C LEU A 72 -1.05 7.56 4.86
N PHE A 73 -0.84 6.69 3.87
CA PHE A 73 0.48 6.38 3.34
C PHE A 73 0.64 6.95 1.92
N GLY A 74 1.77 7.60 1.67
CA GLY A 74 2.11 8.14 0.36
C GLY A 74 2.77 7.13 -0.56
N SER A 75 4.07 7.22 -0.71
CA SER A 75 4.83 6.30 -1.55
C SER A 75 6.15 5.86 -0.90
N ALA A 76 6.63 4.69 -1.30
CA ALA A 76 7.96 4.20 -0.94
C ALA A 76 8.73 3.92 -2.22
N GLY A 77 9.90 4.52 -2.35
CA GLY A 77 10.79 4.38 -3.49
C GLY A 77 11.60 5.65 -3.73
N ASP A 78 12.91 5.51 -3.74
CA ASP A 78 13.86 6.57 -4.01
C ASP A 78 14.85 6.05 -5.06
N PRO A 79 15.05 6.75 -6.20
CA PRO A 79 15.91 6.26 -7.27
C PRO A 79 17.39 6.05 -6.86
N ASN A 80 17.80 6.64 -5.73
CA ASN A 80 19.14 6.50 -5.19
C ASN A 80 19.26 5.46 -4.07
N ILE A 81 18.17 4.78 -3.74
CA ILE A 81 18.13 3.72 -2.71
C ILE A 81 17.56 2.44 -3.35
N PRO A 82 18.24 1.30 -3.25
CA PRO A 82 17.76 0.06 -3.83
C PRO A 82 16.35 -0.33 -3.38
N ASP A 83 15.53 -0.82 -4.31
CA ASP A 83 14.13 -1.17 -4.08
C ASP A 83 13.92 -2.17 -2.93
N HIS A 84 14.85 -3.11 -2.75
CA HIS A 84 14.76 -4.05 -1.64
C HIS A 84 14.91 -3.37 -0.26
N ILE A 85 15.53 -2.19 -0.18
CA ILE A 85 15.61 -1.40 1.05
C ILE A 85 14.32 -0.58 1.22
N THR A 86 13.92 0.16 0.20
CA THR A 86 12.76 1.06 0.30
C THR A 86 11.46 0.29 0.50
N LEU A 87 11.24 -0.76 -0.28
CA LEU A 87 10.01 -1.53 -0.25
C LEU A 87 9.89 -2.41 1.00
N TRP A 88 10.95 -3.18 1.31
CA TRP A 88 10.96 -4.10 2.46
C TRP A 88 11.16 -3.38 3.79
N GLY A 89 11.87 -2.26 3.79
CA GLY A 89 12.15 -1.50 5.01
C GLY A 89 10.99 -0.65 5.50
N LEU A 90 10.00 -0.34 4.65
CA LEU A 90 8.87 0.51 5.03
C LEU A 90 7.53 -0.12 4.69
N ARG A 91 7.14 -0.11 3.41
CA ARG A 91 5.79 -0.51 3.00
C ARG A 91 5.46 -1.96 3.36
N LEU A 92 6.31 -2.90 2.95
CA LEU A 92 6.04 -4.32 3.21
C LEU A 92 6.14 -4.64 4.70
N LYS A 93 7.07 -4.01 5.43
CA LYS A 93 7.16 -4.16 6.87
C LYS A 93 5.86 -3.78 7.58
N ILE A 94 5.21 -2.68 7.16
CA ILE A 94 3.90 -2.25 7.69
C ILE A 94 2.81 -3.24 7.27
N CYS A 95 2.71 -3.55 5.97
CA CYS A 95 1.67 -4.43 5.46
C CYS A 95 1.70 -5.82 6.08
N GLN A 96 2.89 -6.41 6.21
CA GLN A 96 3.08 -7.72 6.83
C GLN A 96 2.87 -7.68 8.34
N GLY A 97 3.38 -6.64 9.02
CA GLY A 97 3.24 -6.47 10.46
C GLY A 97 1.79 -6.33 10.93
N PHE A 98 0.89 -5.89 10.05
CA PHE A 98 -0.55 -5.77 10.30
C PHE A 98 -1.40 -6.79 9.52
N ASP A 99 -0.78 -7.77 8.86
CA ASP A 99 -1.47 -8.76 8.00
C ASP A 99 -2.46 -8.12 7.01
N GLN A 100 -2.04 -7.03 6.37
CA GLN A 100 -2.83 -6.31 5.36
C GLN A 100 -2.83 -7.09 4.04
N TYR A 101 -3.48 -8.25 4.02
CA TYR A 101 -3.45 -9.21 2.92
C TYR A 101 -4.17 -8.73 1.66
N ALA A 102 -5.13 -7.83 1.76
CA ALA A 102 -5.91 -7.35 0.64
C ALA A 102 -5.51 -5.93 0.23
N ASN A 103 -4.91 -5.81 -0.95
CA ASN A 103 -4.68 -4.51 -1.61
C ASN A 103 -5.84 -4.23 -2.55
N VAL A 104 -6.70 -3.29 -2.16
CA VAL A 104 -7.92 -2.95 -2.90
C VAL A 104 -7.70 -1.66 -3.68
N ARG A 105 -7.76 -1.74 -5.01
CA ARG A 105 -7.40 -0.65 -5.92
C ARG A 105 -8.59 -0.27 -6.81
N PRO A 106 -9.43 0.70 -6.40
CA PRO A 106 -10.45 1.27 -7.27
C PRO A 106 -9.79 1.97 -8.46
N THR A 107 -10.22 1.64 -9.67
CA THR A 107 -9.66 2.19 -10.90
C THR A 107 -10.77 2.79 -11.74
N ARG A 108 -10.72 4.11 -11.91
CA ARG A 108 -11.68 4.90 -12.69
C ARG A 108 -10.94 6.00 -13.44
N ILE A 109 -11.48 6.41 -14.59
CA ILE A 109 -11.03 7.63 -15.25
C ILE A 109 -11.68 8.82 -14.55
N LEU A 110 -10.87 9.64 -13.88
CA LEU A 110 -11.36 10.83 -13.20
C LEU A 110 -11.68 11.95 -14.21
N PRO A 111 -12.57 12.91 -13.87
CA PRO A 111 -12.83 14.08 -14.72
C PRO A 111 -11.53 14.84 -15.02
N GLY A 112 -11.33 15.19 -16.30
CA GLY A 112 -10.14 15.93 -16.75
C GLY A 112 -8.89 15.07 -16.96
N ILE A 113 -8.91 13.78 -16.64
CA ILE A 113 -7.78 12.87 -16.85
C ILE A 113 -7.94 12.10 -18.15
N GLN A 114 -6.87 12.06 -18.95
CA GLN A 114 -6.82 11.21 -20.15
C GLN A 114 -6.28 9.82 -19.78
N THR A 115 -6.94 8.80 -20.29
CA THR A 115 -6.46 7.41 -20.14
C THR A 115 -5.40 7.08 -21.20
N PRO A 116 -4.38 6.27 -20.89
CA PRO A 116 -3.46 5.74 -21.88
C PRO A 116 -4.10 4.66 -22.78
N LEU A 117 -5.27 4.16 -22.40
CA LEU A 117 -5.97 3.15 -23.18
C LEU A 117 -6.66 3.78 -24.40
N LYS A 118 -6.44 3.20 -25.60
CA LYS A 118 -7.14 3.62 -26.81
C LYS A 118 -8.63 3.31 -26.71
N ASN A 119 -9.46 4.24 -27.16
CA ASN A 119 -10.91 4.08 -27.26
C ASN A 119 -11.60 3.68 -25.94
N CYS A 120 -11.02 4.05 -24.80
CA CYS A 120 -11.60 3.79 -23.49
C CYS A 120 -12.26 5.06 -22.96
N THR A 121 -13.56 4.99 -22.74
CA THR A 121 -14.33 6.08 -22.14
C THR A 121 -14.46 5.90 -20.62
N ARG A 122 -14.82 6.98 -19.94
CA ARG A 122 -15.02 6.98 -18.48
C ARG A 122 -16.01 5.91 -18.01
N ASP A 123 -17.08 5.69 -18.75
CA ASP A 123 -18.14 4.76 -18.38
C ASP A 123 -17.74 3.29 -18.59
N GLN A 124 -16.70 3.05 -19.36
CA GLN A 124 -16.18 1.71 -19.63
C GLN A 124 -15.17 1.24 -18.57
N LEU A 125 -14.56 2.18 -17.79
CA LEU A 125 -13.55 1.86 -16.80
C LEU A 125 -14.08 2.14 -15.38
N ASP A 126 -14.68 1.13 -14.77
CA ASP A 126 -15.05 1.09 -13.36
C ASP A 126 -14.69 -0.28 -12.79
N TRP A 127 -13.41 -0.45 -12.48
CA TRP A 127 -12.86 -1.68 -11.93
C TRP A 127 -12.48 -1.51 -10.47
N VAL A 128 -12.43 -2.61 -9.75
CA VAL A 128 -11.71 -2.70 -8.48
C VAL A 128 -10.79 -3.92 -8.58
N ILE A 129 -9.50 -3.67 -8.56
CA ILE A 129 -8.48 -4.71 -8.54
C ILE A 129 -8.27 -5.09 -7.08
N VAL A 130 -8.52 -6.36 -6.75
CA VAL A 130 -8.23 -6.94 -5.44
C VAL A 130 -6.98 -7.80 -5.61
N ARG A 131 -5.88 -7.35 -5.00
CA ARG A 131 -4.57 -8.00 -5.11
C ARG A 131 -4.20 -8.63 -3.78
N GLU A 132 -3.72 -9.87 -3.80
CA GLU A 132 -3.04 -10.46 -2.67
C GLU A 132 -1.78 -9.64 -2.37
N ASN A 133 -1.48 -9.36 -1.09
CA ASN A 133 -0.50 -8.36 -0.69
C ASN A 133 0.51 -8.87 0.34
N SER A 134 0.45 -10.12 0.74
CA SER A 134 1.28 -10.70 1.81
C SER A 134 2.02 -11.98 1.44
N GLU A 135 1.59 -12.64 0.38
CA GLU A 135 2.16 -13.87 -0.14
C GLU A 135 2.66 -13.69 -1.59
N GLY A 136 2.99 -14.78 -2.27
CA GLY A 136 3.54 -14.76 -3.61
C GLY A 136 4.93 -14.14 -3.62
N GLU A 137 5.11 -13.12 -4.45
CA GLU A 137 6.37 -12.37 -4.59
C GLU A 137 6.73 -11.58 -3.30
N TYR A 138 5.74 -11.36 -2.43
CA TYR A 138 5.92 -10.65 -1.16
C TYR A 138 6.18 -11.58 0.03
N ALA A 139 6.33 -12.88 -0.20
CA ALA A 139 6.67 -13.83 0.86
C ALA A 139 8.07 -13.58 1.45
N GLY A 140 8.97 -12.95 0.68
CA GLY A 140 10.32 -12.60 1.12
C GLY A 140 11.21 -13.82 1.37
N LEU A 141 10.94 -14.91 0.65
CA LEU A 141 11.69 -16.16 0.76
C LEU A 141 12.66 -16.27 -0.40
N GLY A 142 13.91 -16.49 -0.08
CA GLY A 142 14.97 -16.62 -1.06
C GLY A 142 16.33 -16.39 -0.44
N GLY A 143 17.35 -16.28 -1.28
CA GLY A 143 18.69 -16.02 -0.79
C GLY A 143 19.73 -16.07 -1.89
N ARG A 144 20.99 -15.89 -1.46
CA ARG A 144 22.16 -15.97 -2.34
C ARG A 144 23.17 -16.97 -1.78
N ALA A 145 23.71 -17.78 -2.67
CA ALA A 145 24.84 -18.66 -2.40
C ALA A 145 26.07 -18.23 -3.22
N HIS A 146 27.27 -18.53 -2.73
CA HIS A 146 28.54 -18.19 -3.38
C HIS A 146 28.71 -16.70 -3.68
N GLN A 147 28.26 -15.83 -2.77
CA GLN A 147 28.28 -14.38 -2.94
C GLN A 147 29.70 -13.86 -3.25
N GLY A 148 29.80 -13.04 -4.31
CA GLY A 148 31.06 -12.48 -4.78
C GLY A 148 31.94 -13.42 -5.59
N HIS A 149 31.48 -14.63 -5.90
CA HIS A 149 32.17 -15.61 -6.75
C HIS A 149 31.53 -15.70 -8.15
N PRO A 150 32.26 -16.11 -9.20
CA PRO A 150 31.71 -16.29 -10.55
C PRO A 150 30.54 -17.28 -10.65
N ILE A 151 30.38 -18.13 -9.64
CA ILE A 151 29.30 -19.12 -9.53
C ILE A 151 28.18 -18.65 -8.58
N GLU A 152 28.06 -17.36 -8.32
CA GLU A 152 27.00 -16.81 -7.48
C GLU A 152 25.61 -17.19 -8.03
N VAL A 153 24.76 -17.65 -7.14
CA VAL A 153 23.36 -18.00 -7.43
C VAL A 153 22.46 -17.19 -6.51
N ALA A 154 21.42 -16.61 -7.07
CA ALA A 154 20.32 -15.99 -6.33
C ALA A 154 19.02 -16.77 -6.57
N SER A 155 18.20 -16.87 -5.55
CA SER A 155 16.86 -17.44 -5.62
C SER A 155 15.83 -16.48 -5.02
N ASP A 156 14.67 -16.43 -5.63
CA ASP A 156 13.48 -15.78 -5.08
C ASP A 156 12.30 -16.77 -5.21
N MET A 157 11.53 -16.93 -4.15
CA MET A 157 10.53 -17.98 -4.06
C MET A 157 9.14 -17.35 -3.86
N SER A 158 8.27 -17.57 -4.83
CA SER A 158 6.85 -17.20 -4.74
C SER A 158 6.07 -18.32 -4.06
N ILE A 159 5.48 -18.03 -2.91
CA ILE A 159 4.70 -19.01 -2.14
C ILE A 159 3.28 -18.48 -1.96
N LEU A 160 2.32 -19.33 -2.31
CA LEU A 160 0.90 -19.08 -2.08
C LEU A 160 0.34 -20.23 -1.23
N THR A 161 -0.18 -19.88 -0.06
CA THR A 161 -0.85 -20.85 0.81
C THR A 161 -2.33 -20.96 0.48
N ARG A 162 -2.94 -22.10 0.82
CA ARG A 162 -4.40 -22.25 0.70
C ARG A 162 -5.14 -21.17 1.49
N VAL A 163 -4.67 -20.81 2.69
CA VAL A 163 -5.28 -19.80 3.54
C VAL A 163 -5.22 -18.43 2.89
N GLY A 164 -4.06 -18.04 2.36
CA GLY A 164 -3.87 -16.77 1.65
C GLY A 164 -4.74 -16.65 0.41
N VAL A 165 -4.73 -17.70 -0.44
CA VAL A 165 -5.57 -17.74 -1.66
C VAL A 165 -7.06 -17.69 -1.31
N GLU A 166 -7.51 -18.47 -0.31
CA GLU A 166 -8.92 -18.52 0.07
C GLU A 166 -9.40 -17.18 0.64
N ARG A 167 -8.64 -16.52 1.51
CA ARG A 167 -9.06 -15.26 2.13
C ARG A 167 -9.18 -14.11 1.12
N ILE A 168 -8.23 -14.00 0.16
CA ILE A 168 -8.29 -12.96 -0.85
C ILE A 168 -9.44 -13.20 -1.84
N GLN A 169 -9.67 -14.46 -2.25
CA GLN A 169 -10.80 -14.81 -3.11
C GLN A 169 -12.14 -14.51 -2.42
N ARG A 170 -12.30 -14.92 -1.16
CA ARG A 170 -13.54 -14.62 -0.40
C ARG A 170 -13.80 -13.11 -0.32
N TYR A 171 -12.77 -12.31 -0.10
CA TYR A 171 -12.88 -10.86 -0.12
C TYR A 171 -13.35 -10.36 -1.49
N ALA A 172 -12.71 -10.80 -2.57
CA ALA A 172 -13.04 -10.40 -3.93
C ALA A 172 -14.47 -10.80 -4.35
N PHE A 173 -14.91 -12.02 -4.00
CA PHE A 173 -16.27 -12.48 -4.26
C PHE A 173 -17.33 -11.64 -3.52
N ARG A 174 -17.12 -11.33 -2.24
CA ARG A 174 -18.01 -10.46 -1.46
C ARG A 174 -18.08 -9.06 -2.05
N LEU A 175 -16.93 -8.50 -2.44
CA LEU A 175 -16.88 -7.20 -3.10
C LEU A 175 -17.64 -7.22 -4.44
N ALA A 176 -17.41 -8.23 -5.28
CA ALA A 176 -18.12 -8.38 -6.55
C ALA A 176 -19.63 -8.50 -6.34
N GLN A 177 -20.08 -9.25 -5.33
CA GLN A 177 -21.49 -9.41 -4.98
C GLN A 177 -22.15 -8.07 -4.60
N SER A 178 -21.42 -7.16 -3.95
CA SER A 178 -21.91 -5.84 -3.55
C SER A 178 -21.98 -4.84 -4.72
N ARG A 179 -21.31 -5.11 -5.84
CA ARG A 179 -21.28 -4.21 -7.00
C ARG A 179 -22.44 -4.49 -7.95
N PRO A 180 -22.94 -3.48 -8.69
CA PRO A 180 -24.09 -3.64 -9.60
C PRO A 180 -23.90 -4.74 -10.64
N ARG A 181 -22.71 -4.83 -11.25
CA ARG A 181 -22.43 -5.82 -12.31
C ARG A 181 -22.24 -7.25 -11.82
N LYS A 182 -21.95 -7.45 -10.52
CA LYS A 182 -21.70 -8.77 -9.90
C LYS A 182 -20.75 -9.66 -10.69
N HIS A 183 -19.75 -9.06 -11.33
CA HIS A 183 -18.79 -9.74 -12.19
C HIS A 183 -17.41 -9.79 -11.50
N LEU A 184 -16.79 -10.96 -11.50
CA LEU A 184 -15.43 -11.18 -11.03
C LEU A 184 -14.64 -11.92 -12.09
N THR A 185 -13.43 -11.43 -12.36
CA THR A 185 -12.41 -12.16 -13.13
C THR A 185 -11.27 -12.50 -12.19
N VAL A 186 -10.86 -13.74 -12.13
CA VAL A 186 -9.68 -14.19 -11.38
C VAL A 186 -8.51 -14.34 -12.36
N ILE A 187 -7.38 -13.76 -12.00
CA ILE A 187 -6.13 -13.82 -12.76
C ILE A 187 -5.13 -14.57 -11.87
N THR A 188 -4.53 -15.62 -12.43
CA THR A 188 -3.54 -16.48 -11.76
C THR A 188 -2.25 -16.49 -12.57
#